data_8881e3817cf1f5b9844f744b8ef75b44
#
_entry.id   8881e3817cf1f5b9844f744b8ef75b44
#
_cell.length_a   1.000
_cell.length_b   1.000
_cell.length_c   1.000
_cell.angle_alpha   90.00
_cell.angle_beta   90.00
_cell.angle_gamma   90.00
#
_symmetry.space_group_name_H-M   'P 1'
#
loop_
_entity.id
_entity.type
_entity.pdbx_description
1 polymer ?
#
loop_
_entity_poly.entity_id
_entity_poly.type
_entity_poly.pdbx_seq_one_letter_code
_entity_poly.pdbx_strand_id
1 'polypeptide(L)'
;MKHDDWLNLVQQNKAIAVIRAPSFLIGEKIAKSVAAAGMKLIEITWDSDRAAELISHLRQELSDCTIGTGTILAVSELKNAIAAGAEFVFTPHTNFDLIAIALNRSVPIIPGALTPTEIMTAWNAGASSVKVFPIQCVG
;
A
#
# COMPACT_ATOMS: atom_id res chain seq x y z
N MET A 1 5.55 -1.18 -11.26
CA MET A 1 6.84 -0.96 -10.55
C MET A 1 7.54 -2.30 -10.35
N LYS A 2 8.84 -2.39 -10.61
CA LYS A 2 9.60 -3.62 -10.38
C LYS A 2 9.92 -3.80 -8.89
N HIS A 3 10.24 -5.03 -8.49
CA HIS A 3 10.58 -5.37 -7.10
C HIS A 3 11.73 -4.50 -6.56
N ASP A 4 12.81 -4.38 -7.32
CA ASP A 4 13.99 -3.60 -6.93
C ASP A 4 13.68 -2.10 -6.78
N ASP A 5 12.80 -1.57 -7.65
CA ASP A 5 12.37 -0.17 -7.56
C ASP A 5 11.61 0.09 -6.25
N TRP A 6 10.76 -0.85 -5.82
CA TRP A 6 10.06 -0.78 -4.54
C TRP A 6 11.02 -0.77 -3.35
N LEU A 7 11.97 -1.71 -3.33
CA LEU A 7 12.94 -1.79 -2.23
C LEU A 7 13.79 -0.51 -2.14
N ASN A 8 14.23 0.03 -3.26
CA ASN A 8 14.97 1.28 -3.31
C ASN A 8 14.12 2.46 -2.77
N LEU A 9 12.86 2.55 -3.15
CA LEU A 9 11.95 3.58 -2.63
C LEU A 9 11.80 3.51 -1.12
N VAL A 10 11.58 2.32 -0.56
CA VAL A 10 11.43 2.12 0.88
C VAL A 10 12.73 2.44 1.62
N GLN A 11 13.89 2.04 1.08
CA GLN A 11 15.19 2.32 1.68
C GLN A 11 15.51 3.82 1.69
N GLN A 12 15.14 4.55 0.65
CA GLN A 12 15.37 5.99 0.56
C GLN A 12 14.45 6.78 1.47
N ASN A 13 13.17 6.41 1.54
CA ASN A 13 12.16 7.18 2.26
C ASN A 13 11.96 6.74 3.72
N LYS A 14 12.16 5.45 4.05
CA LYS A 14 12.12 4.85 5.39
C LYS A 14 10.77 4.98 6.13
N ALA A 15 9.82 5.73 5.60
CA ALA A 15 8.51 5.96 6.20
C ALA A 15 7.42 6.03 5.13
N ILE A 16 6.24 5.53 5.49
CA ILE A 16 5.03 5.57 4.67
C ILE A 16 3.95 6.23 5.50
N ALA A 17 3.31 7.28 4.99
CA ALA A 17 2.13 7.86 5.62
C ALA A 17 0.92 6.98 5.34
N VAL A 18 0.28 6.48 6.39
CA VAL A 18 -0.95 5.69 6.29
C VAL A 18 -2.13 6.57 6.64
N ILE A 19 -3.04 6.77 5.69
CA ILE A 19 -4.18 7.67 5.82
C ILE A 19 -5.47 6.85 5.75
N ARG A 20 -6.24 6.91 6.84
CA ARG A 20 -7.62 6.41 6.92
C ARG A 20 -8.54 7.61 7.11
N ALA A 21 -9.28 7.98 6.08
CA ALA A 21 -10.03 9.21 6.06
C ALA A 21 -11.55 8.97 6.08
N PRO A 22 -12.29 9.68 6.96
CA PRO A 22 -13.74 9.57 7.05
C PRO A 22 -14.47 10.31 5.91
N SER A 23 -13.76 11.16 5.16
CA SER A 23 -14.28 11.82 3.96
C SER A 23 -13.15 12.10 2.96
N PHE A 24 -13.52 12.18 1.69
CA PHE A 24 -12.60 12.51 0.58
C PHE A 24 -11.81 13.80 0.87
N LEU A 25 -12.47 14.88 1.28
CA LEU A 25 -11.84 16.17 1.55
C LEU A 25 -10.80 16.10 2.69
N ILE A 26 -11.10 15.35 3.74
CA ILE A 26 -10.15 15.15 4.86
C ILE A 26 -8.96 14.34 4.38
N GLY A 27 -9.17 13.27 3.62
CA GLY A 27 -8.11 12.46 3.05
C GLY A 27 -7.19 13.26 2.13
N GLU A 28 -7.75 14.07 1.26
CA GLU A 28 -6.99 14.97 0.40
C GLU A 28 -6.14 15.98 1.18
N LYS A 29 -6.73 16.64 2.18
CA LYS A 29 -6.01 17.61 3.03
C LYS A 29 -4.85 16.96 3.79
N ILE A 30 -5.07 15.78 4.38
CA ILE A 30 -4.01 15.05 5.10
C ILE A 30 -2.89 14.67 4.11
N ALA A 31 -3.23 14.08 2.95
CA ALA A 31 -2.25 13.67 1.95
C ALA A 31 -1.41 14.85 1.46
N LYS A 32 -2.03 15.97 1.14
CA LYS A 32 -1.31 17.21 0.73
C LYS A 32 -0.41 17.75 1.85
N SER A 33 -0.86 17.68 3.11
CA SER A 33 -0.08 18.15 4.25
C SER A 33 1.16 17.27 4.49
N VAL A 34 1.03 15.95 4.45
CA VAL A 34 2.17 15.05 4.64
C VAL A 34 3.15 15.09 3.46
N ALA A 35 2.64 15.28 2.25
CA ALA A 35 3.48 15.50 1.06
C ALA A 35 4.27 16.82 1.15
N ALA A 36 3.63 17.90 1.59
CA ALA A 36 4.28 19.20 1.82
C ALA A 36 5.35 19.12 2.91
N ALA A 37 5.19 18.23 3.89
CA ALA A 37 6.20 17.94 4.93
C ALA A 37 7.35 17.06 4.42
N GLY A 38 7.35 16.64 3.16
CA GLY A 38 8.44 15.89 2.53
C GLY A 38 8.23 14.38 2.44
N MET A 39 7.09 13.84 2.87
CA MET A 39 6.80 12.41 2.69
C MET A 39 6.48 12.10 1.24
N LYS A 40 7.09 11.04 0.71
CA LYS A 40 6.94 10.62 -0.69
C LYS A 40 6.12 9.35 -0.88
N LEU A 41 5.97 8.54 0.16
CA LEU A 41 5.18 7.32 0.12
C LEU A 41 3.89 7.54 0.94
N ILE A 42 2.74 7.42 0.29
CA ILE A 42 1.42 7.68 0.89
C ILE A 42 0.50 6.49 0.60
N GLU A 43 -0.01 5.88 1.65
CA GLU A 43 -1.00 4.81 1.61
C GLU A 43 -2.38 5.36 1.97
N ILE A 44 -3.36 5.19 1.09
CA ILE A 44 -4.77 5.42 1.38
C ILE A 44 -5.39 4.07 1.72
N THR A 45 -5.89 3.89 2.94
CA THR A 45 -6.54 2.63 3.28
C THR A 45 -7.84 2.48 2.50
N TRP A 46 -8.13 1.25 2.01
CA TRP A 46 -9.27 1.00 1.13
C TRP A 46 -10.64 1.23 1.79
N ASP A 47 -10.69 1.15 3.11
CA ASP A 47 -11.86 1.49 3.92
C ASP A 47 -12.05 3.00 4.16
N SER A 48 -11.23 3.85 3.55
CA SER A 48 -11.47 5.30 3.51
C SER A 48 -12.65 5.64 2.60
N ASP A 49 -13.31 6.76 2.90
CA ASP A 49 -14.39 7.27 2.05
C ASP A 49 -13.88 7.54 0.61
N ARG A 50 -14.55 6.94 -0.37
CA ARG A 50 -14.23 7.09 -1.80
C ARG A 50 -12.75 6.82 -2.12
N ALA A 51 -12.18 5.78 -1.54
CA ALA A 51 -10.75 5.49 -1.63
C ALA A 51 -10.22 5.44 -3.08
N ALA A 52 -10.95 4.80 -4.00
CA ALA A 52 -10.56 4.72 -5.41
C ALA A 52 -10.46 6.11 -6.06
N GLU A 53 -11.43 6.96 -5.84
CA GLU A 53 -11.43 8.33 -6.38
C GLU A 53 -10.32 9.17 -5.75
N LEU A 54 -10.10 9.02 -4.44
CA LEU A 54 -9.05 9.73 -3.73
C LEU A 54 -7.66 9.33 -4.24
N ILE A 55 -7.41 8.04 -4.45
CA ILE A 55 -6.16 7.53 -5.03
C ILE A 55 -5.94 8.14 -6.42
N SER A 56 -6.94 8.07 -7.31
CA SER A 56 -6.85 8.61 -8.66
C SER A 56 -6.58 10.11 -8.67
N HIS A 57 -7.22 10.86 -7.77
CA HIS A 57 -7.03 12.29 -7.62
C HIS A 57 -5.62 12.63 -7.13
N LEU A 58 -5.16 11.96 -6.06
CA LEU A 58 -3.83 12.22 -5.49
C LEU A 58 -2.70 11.85 -6.46
N ARG A 59 -2.88 10.84 -7.31
CA ARG A 59 -1.94 10.49 -8.38
C ARG A 59 -1.71 11.64 -9.36
N GLN A 60 -2.72 12.46 -9.60
CA GLN A 60 -2.63 13.63 -10.49
C GLN A 60 -2.06 14.85 -9.74
N GLU A 61 -2.52 15.09 -8.51
CA GLU A 61 -2.16 16.27 -7.73
C GLU A 61 -0.75 16.20 -7.11
N LEU A 62 -0.28 15.00 -6.76
CA LEU A 62 0.99 14.77 -6.07
C LEU A 62 1.92 13.91 -6.93
N SER A 63 2.27 14.42 -8.11
CA SER A 63 3.03 13.69 -9.14
C SER A 63 4.44 13.25 -8.70
N ASP A 64 5.00 13.86 -7.67
CA ASP A 64 6.29 13.52 -7.06
C ASP A 64 6.19 12.59 -5.84
N CYS A 65 4.97 12.14 -5.52
CA CYS A 65 4.69 11.12 -4.51
C CYS A 65 4.28 9.80 -5.16
N THR A 66 4.58 8.71 -4.48
CA THR A 66 4.10 7.37 -4.83
C THR A 66 2.88 7.06 -3.97
N ILE A 67 1.72 6.91 -4.62
CA ILE A 67 0.43 6.71 -3.96
C ILE A 67 0.03 5.24 -4.04
N GLY A 68 -0.16 4.62 -2.91
CA GLY A 68 -0.63 3.24 -2.82
C GLY A 68 -1.87 3.08 -1.95
N THR A 69 -2.22 1.85 -1.69
CA THR A 69 -3.37 1.50 -0.86
C THR A 69 -3.04 0.42 0.15
N GLY A 70 -3.87 0.30 1.17
CA GLY A 70 -3.78 -0.77 2.16
C GLY A 70 -5.14 -1.24 2.64
N THR A 71 -5.14 -2.20 3.56
CA THR A 71 -6.37 -2.83 4.07
C THR A 71 -7.18 -3.53 2.96
N ILE A 72 -6.48 -4.05 1.96
CA ILE A 72 -7.08 -4.86 0.90
C ILE A 72 -7.32 -6.28 1.42
N LEU A 73 -8.57 -6.74 1.36
CA LEU A 73 -9.01 -8.05 1.88
C LEU A 73 -9.55 -8.97 0.79
N ALA A 74 -9.94 -8.43 -0.36
CA ALA A 74 -10.58 -9.18 -1.44
C ALA A 74 -9.95 -8.90 -2.81
N VAL A 75 -10.07 -9.90 -3.70
CA VAL A 75 -9.58 -9.79 -5.10
C VAL A 75 -10.25 -8.64 -5.86
N SER A 76 -11.54 -8.41 -5.64
CA SER A 76 -12.28 -7.31 -6.26
C SER A 76 -11.73 -5.94 -5.83
N GLU A 77 -11.42 -5.78 -4.55
CA GLU A 77 -10.81 -4.56 -4.01
C GLU A 77 -9.44 -4.30 -4.63
N LEU A 78 -8.59 -5.34 -4.69
CA LEU A 78 -7.27 -5.24 -5.33
C LEU A 78 -7.36 -4.78 -6.79
N LYS A 79 -8.27 -5.40 -7.57
CA LYS A 79 -8.47 -5.03 -8.97
C LYS A 79 -8.93 -3.59 -9.13
N ASN A 80 -9.86 -3.14 -8.29
CA ASN A 80 -10.36 -1.77 -8.30
C ASN A 80 -9.28 -0.77 -7.86
N ALA A 81 -8.48 -1.11 -6.85
CA ALA A 81 -7.38 -0.27 -6.40
C ALA A 81 -6.30 -0.09 -7.49
N ILE A 82 -5.93 -1.17 -8.17
CA ILE A 82 -4.99 -1.10 -9.31
C ILE A 82 -5.58 -0.27 -10.46
N ALA A 83 -6.88 -0.44 -10.77
CA ALA A 83 -7.55 0.37 -11.78
C ALA A 83 -7.61 1.86 -11.41
N ALA A 84 -7.71 2.18 -10.12
CA ALA A 84 -7.64 3.55 -9.60
C ALA A 84 -6.23 4.15 -9.65
N GLY A 85 -5.20 3.36 -9.97
CA GLY A 85 -3.83 3.81 -10.10
C GLY A 85 -2.96 3.62 -8.86
N ALA A 86 -3.36 2.76 -7.92
CA ALA A 86 -2.50 2.41 -6.78
C ALA A 86 -1.17 1.82 -7.26
N GLU A 87 -0.07 2.37 -6.77
CA GLU A 87 1.29 1.99 -7.19
C GLU A 87 1.91 0.93 -6.30
N PHE A 88 1.39 0.71 -5.12
CA PHE A 88 1.73 -0.37 -4.20
C PHE A 88 0.52 -0.74 -3.34
N VAL A 89 0.52 -1.94 -2.78
CA VAL A 89 -0.61 -2.47 -2.03
C VAL A 89 -0.15 -3.14 -0.74
N PHE A 90 -0.75 -2.75 0.39
CA PHE A 90 -0.63 -3.45 1.67
C PHE A 90 -1.86 -4.30 1.96
N THR A 91 -1.64 -5.49 2.50
CA THR A 91 -2.70 -6.33 3.05
C THR A 91 -2.40 -6.67 4.51
N PRO A 92 -3.39 -6.83 5.39
CA PRO A 92 -3.14 -7.12 6.80
C PRO A 92 -2.71 -8.56 7.07
N HIS A 93 -2.82 -9.44 6.07
CA HIS A 93 -2.51 -10.86 6.15
C HIS A 93 -1.96 -11.38 4.82
N THR A 94 -1.37 -12.56 4.83
CA THR A 94 -0.89 -13.24 3.62
C THR A 94 -2.05 -13.94 2.91
N ASN A 95 -2.27 -13.58 1.64
CA ASN A 95 -3.24 -14.20 0.75
C ASN A 95 -2.58 -14.43 -0.61
N PHE A 96 -2.49 -15.69 -1.02
CA PHE A 96 -1.77 -16.09 -2.24
C PHE A 96 -2.43 -15.57 -3.53
N ASP A 97 -3.76 -15.49 -3.58
CA ASP A 97 -4.47 -14.98 -4.76
C ASP A 97 -4.18 -13.48 -4.95
N LEU A 98 -4.17 -12.71 -3.86
CA LEU A 98 -3.83 -11.29 -3.92
C LEU A 98 -2.38 -11.09 -4.37
N ILE A 99 -1.45 -11.91 -3.85
CA ILE A 99 -0.03 -11.85 -4.25
C ILE A 99 0.10 -12.17 -5.74
N ALA A 100 -0.49 -13.26 -6.20
CA ALA A 100 -0.41 -13.67 -7.61
C ALA A 100 -0.98 -12.61 -8.57
N ILE A 101 -2.11 -12.00 -8.23
CA ILE A 101 -2.73 -10.95 -9.04
C ILE A 101 -1.85 -9.70 -9.09
N ALA A 102 -1.34 -9.25 -7.95
CA ALA A 102 -0.47 -8.07 -7.88
C ALA A 102 0.81 -8.27 -8.71
N LEU A 103 1.45 -9.45 -8.61
CA LEU A 103 2.62 -9.81 -9.40
C LEU A 103 2.32 -9.77 -10.90
N ASN A 104 1.22 -10.37 -11.35
CA ASN A 104 0.81 -10.38 -12.75
C ASN A 104 0.52 -8.96 -13.29
N ARG A 105 0.24 -8.01 -12.43
CA ARG A 105 0.01 -6.60 -12.76
C ARG A 105 1.25 -5.73 -12.53
N SER A 106 2.36 -6.31 -12.10
CA SER A 106 3.61 -5.58 -11.76
C SER A 106 3.38 -4.47 -10.74
N VAL A 107 2.53 -4.73 -9.75
CA VAL A 107 2.26 -3.84 -8.61
C VAL A 107 2.88 -4.47 -7.37
N PRO A 108 3.77 -3.77 -6.67
CA PRO A 108 4.32 -4.24 -5.40
C PRO A 108 3.23 -4.56 -4.40
N ILE A 109 3.30 -5.74 -3.80
CA ILE A 109 2.39 -6.17 -2.73
C ILE A 109 3.17 -6.49 -1.46
N ILE A 110 2.68 -5.97 -0.35
CA ILE A 110 3.29 -6.06 0.97
C ILE A 110 2.29 -6.70 1.94
N PRO A 111 2.23 -8.04 2.00
CA PRO A 111 1.33 -8.75 2.90
C PRO A 111 1.77 -8.65 4.35
N GLY A 112 0.79 -8.67 5.26
CA GLY A 112 0.99 -8.78 6.69
C GLY A 112 1.34 -10.21 7.11
N ALA A 113 2.30 -10.34 8.02
CA ALA A 113 2.69 -11.59 8.66
C ALA A 113 3.32 -11.30 10.02
N LEU A 114 3.24 -12.21 10.97
CA LEU A 114 3.71 -11.98 12.32
C LEU A 114 4.83 -12.95 12.72
N THR A 115 4.68 -14.24 12.39
CA THR A 115 5.64 -15.28 12.78
C THR A 115 6.70 -15.49 11.69
N PRO A 116 7.88 -16.04 12.04
CA PRO A 116 8.91 -16.36 11.05
C PRO A 116 8.39 -17.21 9.89
N THR A 117 7.55 -18.20 10.17
CA THR A 117 6.97 -19.07 9.13
C THR A 117 6.04 -18.30 8.21
N GLU A 118 5.18 -17.44 8.74
CA GLU A 118 4.29 -16.59 7.95
C GLU A 118 5.09 -15.61 7.06
N ILE A 119 6.13 -14.99 7.62
CA ILE A 119 7.01 -14.07 6.88
C ILE A 119 7.66 -14.79 5.70
N MET A 120 8.25 -15.96 5.94
CA MET A 120 8.89 -16.75 4.87
C MET A 120 7.87 -17.28 3.86
N THR A 121 6.66 -17.61 4.29
CA THR A 121 5.57 -18.03 3.42
C THR A 121 5.16 -16.89 2.47
N ALA A 122 4.98 -15.69 2.98
CA ALA A 122 4.67 -14.50 2.18
C ALA A 122 5.81 -14.17 1.20
N TRP A 123 7.05 -14.19 1.69
CA TRP A 123 8.24 -13.94 0.87
C TRP A 123 8.37 -14.93 -0.29
N ASN A 124 8.26 -16.23 0.00
CA ASN A 124 8.36 -17.29 -1.01
C ASN A 124 7.20 -17.26 -2.03
N ALA A 125 6.06 -16.69 -1.66
CA ALA A 125 4.95 -16.47 -2.58
C ALA A 125 5.19 -15.31 -3.56
N GLY A 126 6.28 -14.54 -3.38
CA GLY A 126 6.68 -13.45 -4.26
C GLY A 126 6.30 -12.05 -3.73
N ALA A 127 6.03 -11.91 -2.43
CA ALA A 127 5.81 -10.60 -1.83
C ALA A 127 6.99 -9.66 -2.09
N SER A 128 6.72 -8.39 -2.37
CA SER A 128 7.75 -7.38 -2.64
C SER A 128 8.51 -6.95 -1.39
N SER A 129 7.88 -7.06 -0.25
CA SER A 129 8.39 -7.02 1.12
C SER A 129 7.29 -7.56 2.04
N VAL A 130 7.54 -7.68 3.34
CA VAL A 130 6.56 -8.22 4.28
C VAL A 130 6.34 -7.21 5.41
N LYS A 131 5.09 -6.94 5.73
CA LYS A 131 4.68 -6.10 6.85
C LYS A 131 4.61 -6.96 8.11
N VAL A 132 5.44 -6.68 9.11
CA VAL A 132 5.28 -7.31 10.43
C VAL A 132 4.04 -6.71 11.11
N PHE A 133 2.97 -7.49 11.20
CA PHE A 133 1.66 -6.99 11.65
C PHE A 133 0.82 -8.10 12.32
N PRO A 134 0.13 -7.78 13.43
CA PRO A 134 0.18 -6.51 14.19
C PRO A 134 1.41 -6.45 15.11
N ILE A 135 2.21 -5.40 14.98
CA ILE A 135 3.49 -5.28 15.71
C ILE A 135 3.30 -5.19 17.22
N GLN A 136 2.18 -4.68 17.69
CA GLN A 136 1.86 -4.55 19.11
C GLN A 136 1.85 -5.90 19.87
N CYS A 137 1.73 -7.01 19.13
CA CYS A 137 1.74 -8.35 19.74
C CYS A 137 3.17 -8.84 20.09
N VAL A 138 4.21 -8.22 19.55
CA VAL A 138 5.59 -8.71 19.66
C VAL A 138 6.61 -7.65 20.10
N GLY A 139 6.18 -6.41 20.37
CA GLY A 139 7.10 -5.39 20.87
C GLY A 139 6.59 -3.97 20.93
#